data_8816f38fad4b2eb9551e64f78ecaf75e
#
_entry.id   8816f38fad4b2eb9551e64f78ecaf75e
#
_cell.length_a   1.000
_cell.length_b   1.000
_cell.length_c   1.000
_cell.angle_alpha   90.00
_cell.angle_beta   90.00
_cell.angle_gamma   90.00
#
_symmetry.space_group_name_H-M   'P 1'
#
loop_
_entity.id
_entity.type
_entity.pdbx_description
1 polymer ?
#
loop_
_entity_poly.entity_id
_entity_poly.type
_entity_poly.pdbx_seq_one_letter_code
_entity_poly.pdbx_strand_id
1 'polypeptide(L)'
;MGSLSGSLWADNADLADAALLHRFVRGIADGSLPRETFAGYVAQDAYFLECFARGYALGVARSRDRATLEAFAELLDGAREELHLHSGYAERWGVDLASIEPARATLAYTDFLLATASLGGLGVICAAMTPCMRLYAHLGKRLAAEGIAGPYEEWVRTYADPAFESMTTRLEALLDEHAEDTIEVRSTYRRAMQLEVDFFAAAAARD
;
A
#
# COMPACT_ATOMS: atom_id res chain seq x y z
N MET A 1 22.37 4.16 15.68
CA MET A 1 22.09 4.40 14.25
C MET A 1 20.61 4.12 14.06
N GLY A 2 19.87 4.96 13.34
CA GLY A 2 18.49 4.65 12.98
C GLY A 2 18.43 3.47 12.00
N SER A 3 17.25 2.82 11.87
CA SER A 3 17.02 1.77 10.88
C SER A 3 17.04 2.34 9.46
N LEU A 4 17.29 1.51 8.45
CA LEU A 4 17.22 1.90 7.03
C LEU A 4 15.79 2.30 6.66
N SER A 5 14.80 1.51 7.08
CA SER A 5 13.37 1.77 6.89
C SER A 5 12.97 3.16 7.43
N GLY A 6 13.41 3.49 8.66
CA GLY A 6 13.17 4.81 9.25
C GLY A 6 13.84 5.96 8.49
N SER A 7 15.07 5.76 7.97
CA SER A 7 15.74 6.75 7.12
C SER A 7 15.02 6.96 5.80
N LEU A 8 14.62 5.86 5.13
CA LEU A 8 13.88 5.92 3.87
C LEU A 8 12.53 6.62 4.04
N TRP A 9 11.81 6.34 5.12
CA TRP A 9 10.57 7.03 5.44
C TRP A 9 10.77 8.53 5.64
N ALA A 10 11.77 8.93 6.43
CA ALA A 10 12.08 10.32 6.70
C ALA A 10 12.48 11.10 5.42
N ASP A 11 13.26 10.47 4.54
CA ASP A 11 13.69 11.07 3.27
C ASP A 11 12.54 11.26 2.25
N ASN A 12 11.38 10.63 2.50
CA ASN A 12 10.18 10.73 1.67
C ASN A 12 9.00 11.41 2.40
N ALA A 13 9.27 12.18 3.45
CA ALA A 13 8.26 12.92 4.20
C ALA A 13 7.44 13.87 3.31
N ASP A 14 8.08 14.46 2.28
CA ASP A 14 7.42 15.32 1.28
C ASP A 14 6.28 14.59 0.55
N LEU A 15 6.47 13.32 0.20
CA LEU A 15 5.46 12.50 -0.48
C LEU A 15 4.38 11.99 0.50
N ALA A 16 4.76 11.68 1.73
CA ALA A 16 3.81 11.32 2.77
C ALA A 16 2.87 12.50 3.11
N ASP A 17 3.41 13.72 3.20
CA ASP A 17 2.62 14.93 3.39
C ASP A 17 1.74 15.23 2.17
N ALA A 18 2.27 15.07 0.96
CA ALA A 18 1.48 15.23 -0.27
C ALA A 18 0.29 14.25 -0.32
N ALA A 19 0.48 13.00 0.09
CA ALA A 19 -0.59 12.02 0.19
C ALA A 19 -1.62 12.39 1.27
N LEU A 20 -1.17 12.79 2.47
CA LEU A 20 -2.05 13.20 3.58
C LEU A 20 -2.92 14.41 3.23
N LEU A 21 -2.37 15.36 2.48
CA LEU A 21 -3.07 16.59 2.05
C LEU A 21 -3.81 16.40 0.72
N HIS A 22 -3.68 15.23 0.08
CA HIS A 22 -4.33 14.99 -1.20
C HIS A 22 -5.86 15.04 -1.06
N ARG A 23 -6.56 15.69 -2.02
CA ARG A 23 -8.03 15.88 -1.98
C ARG A 23 -8.80 14.58 -1.80
N PHE A 24 -8.32 13.46 -2.35
CA PHE A 24 -8.90 12.13 -2.17
C PHE A 24 -8.87 11.71 -0.71
N VAL A 25 -7.70 11.78 -0.06
CA VAL A 25 -7.51 11.40 1.35
C VAL A 25 -8.25 12.36 2.28
N ARG A 26 -8.24 13.66 1.98
CA ARG A 26 -9.02 14.65 2.76
C ARG A 26 -10.52 14.43 2.62
N GLY A 27 -11.01 14.08 1.44
CA GLY A 27 -12.41 13.74 1.22
C GLY A 27 -12.86 12.47 1.95
N ILE A 28 -11.96 11.50 2.18
CA ILE A 28 -12.21 10.37 3.08
C ILE A 28 -12.33 10.87 4.52
N ALA A 29 -11.43 11.72 4.97
CA ALA A 29 -11.38 12.21 6.35
C ALA A 29 -12.63 12.97 6.77
N ASP A 30 -13.13 13.87 5.90
CA ASP A 30 -14.28 14.73 6.17
C ASP A 30 -15.61 14.19 5.60
N GLY A 31 -15.58 13.03 4.93
CA GLY A 31 -16.75 12.39 4.33
C GLY A 31 -17.26 13.07 3.05
N SER A 32 -16.53 14.04 2.49
CA SER A 32 -16.94 14.79 1.30
C SER A 32 -16.61 14.09 -0.02
N LEU A 33 -15.79 13.02 0.01
CA LEU A 33 -15.44 12.29 -1.20
C LEU A 33 -16.70 11.72 -1.86
N PRO A 34 -16.93 11.94 -3.17
CA PRO A 34 -18.06 11.34 -3.86
C PRO A 34 -18.03 9.81 -3.75
N ARG A 35 -19.22 9.22 -3.56
CA ARG A 35 -19.34 7.77 -3.40
C ARG A 35 -18.81 7.00 -4.62
N GLU A 36 -19.06 7.52 -5.82
CA GLU A 36 -18.60 6.92 -7.07
C GLU A 36 -17.08 6.94 -7.20
N THR A 37 -16.46 8.03 -6.73
CA THR A 37 -14.99 8.17 -6.68
C THR A 37 -14.36 7.11 -5.77
N PHE A 38 -14.94 6.91 -4.57
CA PHE A 38 -14.47 5.88 -3.64
C PHE A 38 -14.71 4.47 -4.19
N ALA A 39 -15.86 4.21 -4.81
CA ALA A 39 -16.14 2.93 -5.46
C ALA A 39 -15.14 2.62 -6.59
N GLY A 40 -14.82 3.64 -7.39
CA GLY A 40 -13.80 3.54 -8.42
C GLY A 40 -12.38 3.26 -7.86
N TYR A 41 -12.05 3.87 -6.73
CA TYR A 41 -10.82 3.59 -6.00
C TYR A 41 -10.78 2.13 -5.53
N VAL A 42 -11.83 1.64 -4.85
CA VAL A 42 -11.91 0.26 -4.36
C VAL A 42 -11.72 -0.75 -5.49
N ALA A 43 -12.29 -0.48 -6.66
CA ALA A 43 -12.11 -1.32 -7.84
C ALA A 43 -10.63 -1.39 -8.28
N GLN A 44 -9.96 -0.24 -8.37
CA GLN A 44 -8.54 -0.18 -8.76
C GLN A 44 -7.63 -0.80 -7.71
N ASP A 45 -7.97 -0.62 -6.43
CA ASP A 45 -7.24 -1.14 -5.30
C ASP A 45 -7.33 -2.68 -5.20
N ALA A 46 -8.48 -3.26 -5.52
CA ALA A 46 -8.63 -4.72 -5.62
C ALA A 46 -7.67 -5.31 -6.67
N TYR A 47 -7.56 -4.69 -7.85
CA TYR A 47 -6.58 -5.09 -8.85
C TYR A 47 -5.13 -4.94 -8.37
N PHE A 48 -4.84 -3.82 -7.70
CA PHE A 48 -3.53 -3.55 -7.10
C PHE A 48 -3.16 -4.62 -6.07
N LEU A 49 -4.06 -4.94 -5.14
CA LEU A 49 -3.84 -5.94 -4.08
C LEU A 49 -3.56 -7.35 -4.62
N GLU A 50 -4.19 -7.74 -5.74
CA GLU A 50 -3.84 -8.99 -6.39
C GLU A 50 -2.38 -9.02 -6.86
N CYS A 51 -1.88 -7.91 -7.41
CA CYS A 51 -0.50 -7.79 -7.83
C CYS A 51 0.44 -7.70 -6.63
N PHE A 52 0.02 -7.00 -5.57
CA PHE A 52 0.75 -6.89 -4.31
C PHE A 52 0.94 -8.25 -3.64
N ALA A 53 -0.11 -9.09 -3.59
CA ALA A 53 -0.04 -10.47 -3.13
C ALA A 53 0.95 -11.32 -3.95
N ARG A 54 0.98 -11.14 -5.29
CA ARG A 54 2.00 -11.81 -6.15
C ARG A 54 3.42 -11.36 -5.81
N GLY A 55 3.61 -10.09 -5.46
CA GLY A 55 4.90 -9.58 -4.96
C GLY A 55 5.36 -10.30 -3.69
N TYR A 56 4.48 -10.50 -2.71
CA TYR A 56 4.77 -11.27 -1.51
C TYR A 56 5.05 -12.74 -1.82
N ALA A 57 4.28 -13.36 -2.72
CA ALA A 57 4.52 -14.74 -3.15
C ALA A 57 5.92 -14.93 -3.79
N LEU A 58 6.41 -13.92 -4.53
CA LEU A 58 7.77 -13.89 -5.05
C LEU A 58 8.81 -13.73 -3.92
N GLY A 59 8.49 -12.98 -2.87
CA GLY A 59 9.28 -12.91 -1.65
C GLY A 59 9.39 -14.26 -0.95
N VAL A 60 8.26 -14.97 -0.78
CA VAL A 60 8.22 -16.36 -0.27
C VAL A 60 9.14 -17.27 -1.09
N ALA A 61 9.01 -17.24 -2.42
CA ALA A 61 9.78 -18.10 -3.33
C ALA A 61 11.29 -17.83 -3.30
N ARG A 62 11.72 -16.63 -2.88
CA ARG A 62 13.13 -16.23 -2.81
C ARG A 62 13.73 -16.31 -1.43
N SER A 63 12.92 -16.57 -0.41
CA SER A 63 13.39 -16.75 0.96
C SER A 63 14.31 -17.95 1.07
N ARG A 64 15.47 -17.77 1.69
CA ARG A 64 16.50 -18.81 1.84
C ARG A 64 16.45 -19.51 3.19
N ASP A 65 15.76 -18.92 4.15
CA ASP A 65 15.58 -19.45 5.49
C ASP A 65 14.08 -19.42 5.88
N ARG A 66 13.79 -20.19 6.93
CA ARG A 66 12.41 -20.38 7.39
C ARG A 66 11.79 -19.08 7.93
N ALA A 67 12.52 -18.27 8.67
CA ALA A 67 11.98 -17.07 9.30
C ALA A 67 11.54 -16.04 8.26
N THR A 68 12.39 -15.80 7.24
CA THR A 68 12.06 -14.93 6.10
C THR A 68 10.88 -15.48 5.30
N LEU A 69 10.83 -16.81 5.06
CA LEU A 69 9.72 -17.44 4.35
C LEU A 69 8.40 -17.27 5.10
N GLU A 70 8.38 -17.56 6.40
CA GLU A 70 7.18 -17.42 7.23
C GLU A 70 6.72 -15.95 7.30
N ALA A 71 7.67 -15.00 7.40
CA ALA A 71 7.34 -13.58 7.40
C ALA A 71 6.64 -13.11 6.11
N PHE A 72 7.15 -13.51 4.95
CA PHE A 72 6.49 -13.20 3.67
C PHE A 72 5.16 -13.94 3.49
N ALA A 73 5.03 -15.16 4.01
CA ALA A 73 3.77 -15.91 3.98
C ALA A 73 2.69 -15.22 4.85
N GLU A 74 3.04 -14.74 6.04
CA GLU A 74 2.13 -13.95 6.89
C GLU A 74 1.67 -12.66 6.19
N LEU A 75 2.58 -11.94 5.52
CA LEU A 75 2.24 -10.74 4.73
C LEU A 75 1.34 -11.07 3.53
N LEU A 76 1.59 -12.18 2.86
CA LEU A 76 0.72 -12.68 1.78
C LEU A 76 -0.69 -13.00 2.29
N ASP A 77 -0.80 -13.65 3.43
CA ASP A 77 -2.11 -13.95 4.04
C ASP A 77 -2.84 -12.66 4.43
N GLY A 78 -2.15 -11.65 4.99
CA GLY A 78 -2.72 -10.34 5.26
C GLY A 78 -3.27 -9.65 3.99
N ALA A 79 -2.52 -9.67 2.89
CA ALA A 79 -2.99 -9.12 1.61
C ALA A 79 -4.22 -9.87 1.08
N ARG A 80 -4.33 -11.18 1.30
CA ARG A 80 -5.50 -11.98 0.92
C ARG A 80 -6.72 -11.66 1.78
N GLU A 81 -6.53 -11.43 3.09
CA GLU A 81 -7.60 -10.96 3.97
C GLU A 81 -8.11 -9.58 3.55
N GLU A 82 -7.22 -8.67 3.18
CA GLU A 82 -7.60 -7.35 2.66
C GLU A 82 -8.39 -7.44 1.34
N LEU A 83 -8.03 -8.35 0.44
CA LEU A 83 -8.82 -8.64 -0.77
C LEU A 83 -10.24 -9.13 -0.44
N HIS A 84 -10.43 -9.91 0.62
CA HIS A 84 -11.77 -10.31 1.07
C HIS A 84 -12.58 -9.13 1.59
N LEU A 85 -11.95 -8.19 2.32
CA LEU A 85 -12.61 -6.95 2.74
C LEU A 85 -13.05 -6.11 1.54
N HIS A 86 -12.19 -5.98 0.52
CA HIS A 86 -12.52 -5.29 -0.73
C HIS A 86 -13.69 -5.94 -1.47
N SER A 87 -13.81 -7.26 -1.47
CA SER A 87 -14.97 -7.97 -2.02
C SER A 87 -16.25 -7.58 -1.28
N GLY A 88 -16.21 -7.47 0.04
CA GLY A 88 -17.35 -7.00 0.84
C GLY A 88 -17.73 -5.53 0.58
N TYR A 89 -16.73 -4.66 0.34
CA TYR A 89 -16.99 -3.29 -0.11
C TYR A 89 -17.64 -3.28 -1.48
N ALA A 90 -17.10 -4.03 -2.44
CA ALA A 90 -17.60 -4.10 -3.80
C ALA A 90 -19.08 -4.53 -3.85
N GLU A 91 -19.46 -5.56 -3.08
CA GLU A 91 -20.86 -6.00 -2.97
C GLU A 91 -21.78 -4.88 -2.45
N ARG A 92 -21.38 -4.22 -1.35
CA ARG A 92 -22.17 -3.12 -0.75
C ARG A 92 -22.31 -1.90 -1.65
N TRP A 93 -21.33 -1.68 -2.53
CA TRP A 93 -21.25 -0.49 -3.37
C TRP A 93 -21.63 -0.76 -4.83
N GLY A 94 -21.99 -2.02 -5.17
CA GLY A 94 -22.41 -2.42 -6.52
C GLY A 94 -21.26 -2.38 -7.54
N VAL A 95 -20.03 -2.63 -7.09
CA VAL A 95 -18.83 -2.69 -7.94
C VAL A 95 -18.61 -4.12 -8.41
N ASP A 96 -18.57 -4.34 -9.72
CA ASP A 96 -18.18 -5.63 -10.29
C ASP A 96 -16.64 -5.73 -10.40
N LEU A 97 -16.03 -6.45 -9.46
CA LEU A 97 -14.59 -6.65 -9.44
C LEU A 97 -14.07 -7.53 -10.58
N ALA A 98 -14.94 -8.33 -11.23
CA ALA A 98 -14.53 -9.21 -12.33
C ALA A 98 -14.32 -8.47 -13.66
N SER A 99 -14.91 -7.28 -13.81
CA SER A 99 -14.86 -6.48 -15.04
C SER A 99 -13.96 -5.26 -14.97
N ILE A 100 -13.05 -5.20 -13.98
CA ILE A 100 -12.20 -4.03 -13.78
C ILE A 100 -11.16 -3.91 -14.89
N GLU A 101 -11.20 -2.80 -15.62
CA GLU A 101 -10.09 -2.35 -16.45
C GLU A 101 -9.13 -1.49 -15.61
N PRO A 102 -7.87 -1.94 -15.42
CA PRO A 102 -6.93 -1.16 -14.63
C PRO A 102 -6.58 0.17 -15.31
N ALA A 103 -6.63 1.24 -14.54
CA ALA A 103 -6.24 2.57 -15.00
C ALA A 103 -4.72 2.63 -15.25
N ARG A 104 -4.26 3.63 -16.01
CA ARG A 104 -2.83 3.82 -16.31
C ARG A 104 -1.97 3.93 -15.05
N ALA A 105 -2.45 4.65 -14.04
CA ALA A 105 -1.73 4.78 -12.78
C ALA A 105 -1.63 3.44 -12.03
N THR A 106 -2.73 2.65 -12.03
CA THR A 106 -2.77 1.31 -11.46
C THR A 106 -1.78 0.39 -12.16
N LEU A 107 -1.79 0.35 -13.51
CA LEU A 107 -0.83 -0.42 -14.30
C LEU A 107 0.62 0.02 -14.04
N ALA A 108 0.88 1.33 -14.04
CA ALA A 108 2.24 1.84 -13.79
C ALA A 108 2.77 1.38 -12.43
N TYR A 109 1.91 1.31 -11.41
CA TYR A 109 2.30 0.85 -10.08
C TYR A 109 2.45 -0.67 -10.03
N THR A 110 1.50 -1.42 -10.54
CA THR A 110 1.55 -2.89 -10.52
C THR A 110 2.67 -3.44 -11.40
N ASP A 111 2.92 -2.87 -12.57
CA ASP A 111 4.05 -3.23 -13.43
C ASP A 111 5.38 -2.98 -12.73
N PHE A 112 5.52 -1.82 -12.07
CA PHE A 112 6.71 -1.51 -11.28
C PHE A 112 6.93 -2.52 -10.17
N LEU A 113 5.90 -2.85 -9.38
CA LEU A 113 5.99 -3.83 -8.29
C LEU A 113 6.37 -5.21 -8.80
N LEU A 114 5.67 -5.71 -9.83
CA LEU A 114 5.92 -7.05 -10.37
C LEU A 114 7.26 -7.16 -11.08
N ALA A 115 7.68 -6.15 -11.82
CA ALA A 115 9.01 -6.10 -12.43
C ALA A 115 10.10 -6.11 -11.36
N THR A 116 9.97 -5.26 -10.34
CA THR A 116 10.91 -5.19 -9.21
C THR A 116 10.95 -6.51 -8.45
N ALA A 117 9.79 -7.09 -8.13
CA ALA A 117 9.71 -8.37 -7.43
C ALA A 117 10.24 -9.54 -8.27
N SER A 118 10.10 -9.50 -9.60
CA SER A 118 10.59 -10.55 -10.50
C SER A 118 12.09 -10.49 -10.74
N LEU A 119 12.69 -9.31 -10.75
CA LEU A 119 14.08 -9.09 -11.14
C LEU A 119 15.00 -8.82 -9.93
N GLY A 120 14.47 -8.17 -8.88
CA GLY A 120 15.24 -7.74 -7.71
C GLY A 120 15.49 -8.84 -6.67
N GLY A 121 16.43 -8.59 -5.76
CA GLY A 121 16.62 -9.37 -4.54
C GLY A 121 15.60 -9.02 -3.46
N LEU A 122 15.59 -9.76 -2.33
CA LEU A 122 14.63 -9.54 -1.23
C LEU A 122 14.63 -8.11 -0.72
N GLY A 123 15.79 -7.48 -0.54
CA GLY A 123 15.87 -6.09 -0.07
C GLY A 123 15.21 -5.09 -1.01
N VAL A 124 15.35 -5.26 -2.34
CA VAL A 124 14.71 -4.40 -3.34
C VAL A 124 13.20 -4.65 -3.41
N ILE A 125 12.76 -5.91 -3.23
CA ILE A 125 11.34 -6.26 -3.10
C ILE A 125 10.74 -5.52 -1.89
N CYS A 126 11.37 -5.62 -0.72
CA CYS A 126 10.93 -4.91 0.48
C CYS A 126 10.89 -3.39 0.26
N ALA A 127 11.91 -2.81 -0.40
CA ALA A 127 11.95 -1.38 -0.69
C ALA A 127 10.81 -0.92 -1.62
N ALA A 128 10.34 -1.77 -2.54
CA ALA A 128 9.21 -1.47 -3.40
C ALA A 128 7.86 -1.59 -2.69
N MET A 129 7.74 -2.51 -1.72
CA MET A 129 6.44 -2.84 -1.09
C MET A 129 6.21 -2.11 0.23
N THR A 130 7.26 -1.76 0.98
CA THR A 130 7.13 -1.06 2.27
C THR A 130 6.41 0.28 2.18
N PRO A 131 6.61 1.13 1.13
CA PRO A 131 5.92 2.41 1.03
C PRO A 131 4.41 2.32 1.12
N CYS A 132 3.76 1.37 0.45
CA CYS A 132 2.32 1.15 0.53
C CYS A 132 1.89 0.93 1.99
N MET A 133 2.44 -0.08 2.63
CA MET A 133 2.07 -0.44 4.01
C MET A 133 2.30 0.72 4.99
N ARG A 134 3.49 1.35 4.92
CA ARG A 134 3.84 2.44 5.82
C ARG A 134 3.01 3.70 5.59
N LEU A 135 2.73 4.04 4.33
CA LEU A 135 1.91 5.19 4.00
C LEU A 135 0.47 5.01 4.50
N TYR A 136 -0.16 3.87 4.23
CA TYR A 136 -1.53 3.61 4.67
C TYR A 136 -1.65 3.55 6.20
N ALA A 137 -0.70 2.93 6.91
CA ALA A 137 -0.63 2.98 8.37
C ALA A 137 -0.49 4.42 8.90
N HIS A 138 0.33 5.25 8.23
CA HIS A 138 0.48 6.67 8.57
C HIS A 138 -0.82 7.43 8.36
N LEU A 139 -1.45 7.30 7.18
CA LEU A 139 -2.72 7.97 6.85
C LEU A 139 -3.83 7.55 7.81
N GLY A 140 -4.00 6.24 8.03
CA GLY A 140 -5.01 5.71 8.95
C GLY A 140 -4.88 6.30 10.35
N LYS A 141 -3.68 6.30 10.94
CA LYS A 141 -3.41 6.87 12.26
C LYS A 141 -3.64 8.38 12.32
N ARG A 142 -3.21 9.12 11.29
CA ARG A 142 -3.39 10.59 11.25
C ARG A 142 -4.86 10.94 11.16
N LEU A 143 -5.62 10.30 10.27
CA LEU A 143 -7.04 10.54 10.11
C LEU A 143 -7.84 10.11 11.35
N ALA A 144 -7.52 8.96 11.95
CA ALA A 144 -8.15 8.51 13.18
C ALA A 144 -7.97 9.51 14.34
N ALA A 145 -6.80 10.14 14.44
CA ALA A 145 -6.51 11.15 15.46
C ALA A 145 -7.26 12.48 15.23
N GLU A 146 -7.65 12.81 14.00
CA GLU A 146 -8.47 13.98 13.67
C GLU A 146 -9.95 13.78 14.03
N GLY A 147 -10.37 12.55 14.31
CA GLY A 147 -11.76 12.17 14.56
C GLY A 147 -12.45 11.78 13.27
N ILE A 148 -13.01 10.56 13.25
CA ILE A 148 -13.65 10.01 12.06
C ILE A 148 -15.14 10.22 12.17
N ALA A 149 -15.74 10.80 11.13
CA ALA A 149 -17.19 10.84 11.00
C ALA A 149 -17.53 10.71 9.50
N GLY A 150 -18.25 9.66 9.13
CA GLY A 150 -18.74 9.57 7.76
C GLY A 150 -18.71 8.17 7.15
N PRO A 151 -19.02 8.07 5.85
CA PRO A 151 -19.23 6.79 5.18
C PRO A 151 -17.93 5.97 4.98
N TYR A 152 -16.76 6.57 5.21
CA TYR A 152 -15.44 5.97 4.99
C TYR A 152 -14.72 5.59 6.30
N GLU A 153 -15.42 5.63 7.43
CA GLU A 153 -14.87 5.31 8.75
C GLU A 153 -14.19 3.93 8.79
N GLU A 154 -14.76 2.95 8.11
CA GLU A 154 -14.21 1.59 8.05
C GLU A 154 -12.83 1.57 7.40
N TRP A 155 -12.62 2.33 6.29
CA TRP A 155 -11.32 2.48 5.64
C TRP A 155 -10.26 3.03 6.61
N VAL A 156 -10.60 4.10 7.32
CA VAL A 156 -9.67 4.71 8.28
C VAL A 156 -9.36 3.76 9.43
N ARG A 157 -10.35 3.04 9.96
CA ARG A 157 -10.17 2.07 11.04
C ARG A 157 -9.29 0.90 10.63
N THR A 158 -9.46 0.38 9.41
CA THR A 158 -8.64 -0.70 8.88
C THR A 158 -7.16 -0.34 8.90
N TYR A 159 -6.79 0.82 8.38
CA TYR A 159 -5.39 1.24 8.31
C TYR A 159 -4.84 1.87 9.61
N ALA A 160 -5.72 2.22 10.56
CA ALA A 160 -5.33 2.62 11.91
C ALA A 160 -5.21 1.43 12.88
N ASP A 161 -5.59 0.23 12.47
CA ASP A 161 -5.61 -0.96 13.32
C ASP A 161 -4.18 -1.37 13.73
N PRO A 162 -3.96 -1.72 15.01
CA PRO A 162 -2.68 -2.24 15.47
C PRO A 162 -2.20 -3.50 14.72
N ALA A 163 -3.10 -4.32 14.19
CA ALA A 163 -2.73 -5.48 13.39
C ALA A 163 -2.09 -5.06 12.06
N PHE A 164 -2.64 -4.04 11.39
CA PHE A 164 -2.06 -3.48 10.17
C PHE A 164 -0.67 -2.86 10.44
N GLU A 165 -0.53 -2.13 11.54
CA GLU A 165 0.77 -1.59 11.97
C GLU A 165 1.78 -2.70 12.28
N SER A 166 1.35 -3.81 12.86
CA SER A 166 2.23 -4.96 13.12
C SER A 166 2.76 -5.57 11.82
N MET A 167 1.91 -5.73 10.79
CA MET A 167 2.33 -6.20 9.47
C MET A 167 3.27 -5.21 8.78
N THR A 168 2.99 -3.91 8.90
CA THR A 168 3.87 -2.85 8.39
C THR A 168 5.26 -2.94 9.03
N THR A 169 5.32 -3.05 10.35
CA THR A 169 6.59 -3.19 11.09
C THR A 169 7.32 -4.48 10.71
N ARG A 170 6.58 -5.57 10.43
CA ARG A 170 7.17 -6.82 9.94
C ARG A 170 7.86 -6.63 8.60
N LEU A 171 7.24 -5.93 7.66
CA LEU A 171 7.83 -5.65 6.36
C LEU A 171 9.02 -4.69 6.45
N GLU A 172 8.96 -3.70 7.34
CA GLU A 172 10.10 -2.82 7.63
C GLU A 172 11.29 -3.60 8.22
N ALA A 173 11.03 -4.56 9.10
CA ALA A 173 12.09 -5.42 9.64
C ALA A 173 12.75 -6.27 8.54
N LEU A 174 11.97 -6.81 7.60
CA LEU A 174 12.53 -7.50 6.43
C LEU A 174 13.35 -6.57 5.53
N LEU A 175 12.91 -5.34 5.35
CA LEU A 175 13.68 -4.32 4.62
C LEU A 175 15.03 -4.05 5.32
N ASP A 176 15.01 -3.84 6.63
CA ASP A 176 16.21 -3.57 7.42
C ASP A 176 17.18 -4.76 7.45
N GLU A 177 16.67 -6.00 7.37
CA GLU A 177 17.47 -7.23 7.37
C GLU A 177 18.10 -7.54 6.00
N HIS A 178 17.34 -7.32 4.92
CA HIS A 178 17.70 -7.82 3.59
C HIS A 178 18.19 -6.75 2.62
N ALA A 179 18.04 -5.45 2.95
CA ALA A 179 18.48 -4.35 2.09
C ALA A 179 19.75 -3.68 2.63
N GLU A 180 20.66 -3.40 1.72
CA GLU A 180 21.75 -2.44 1.98
C GLU A 180 21.30 -1.03 1.57
N ASP A 181 21.86 -0.02 2.22
CA ASP A 181 21.61 1.39 1.89
C ASP A 181 22.30 1.78 0.58
N THR A 182 21.61 1.53 -0.53
CA THR A 182 22.10 1.78 -1.89
C THR A 182 21.23 2.80 -2.63
N ILE A 183 21.75 3.37 -3.71
CA ILE A 183 20.99 4.24 -4.61
C ILE A 183 19.77 3.49 -5.17
N GLU A 184 19.92 2.20 -5.50
CA GLU A 184 18.83 1.37 -6.03
C GLU A 184 17.69 1.25 -5.01
N VAL A 185 17.99 0.89 -3.75
CA VAL A 185 17.01 0.78 -2.66
C VAL A 185 16.30 2.11 -2.42
N ARG A 186 17.06 3.21 -2.31
CA ARG A 186 16.50 4.57 -2.11
C ARG A 186 15.61 5.01 -3.27
N SER A 187 16.05 4.80 -4.51
CA SER A 187 15.25 5.18 -5.68
C SER A 187 14.01 4.30 -5.86
N THR A 188 14.09 3.02 -5.54
CA THR A 188 12.96 2.09 -5.55
C THR A 188 11.90 2.50 -4.53
N TYR A 189 12.30 2.79 -3.29
CA TYR A 189 11.39 3.25 -2.23
C TYR A 189 10.71 4.57 -2.63
N ARG A 190 11.50 5.57 -3.09
CA ARG A 190 10.95 6.85 -3.53
C ARG A 190 10.00 6.70 -4.70
N ARG A 191 10.32 5.83 -5.67
CA ARG A 191 9.44 5.56 -6.80
C ARG A 191 8.10 4.98 -6.37
N ALA A 192 8.09 4.05 -5.43
CA ALA A 192 6.86 3.51 -4.87
C ALA A 192 6.02 4.61 -4.17
N MET A 193 6.64 5.47 -3.36
CA MET A 193 5.95 6.61 -2.73
C MET A 193 5.33 7.58 -3.75
N GLN A 194 6.01 7.84 -4.88
CA GLN A 194 5.45 8.65 -5.98
C GLN A 194 4.22 7.99 -6.61
N LEU A 195 4.29 6.67 -6.82
CA LEU A 195 3.20 5.90 -7.41
C LEU A 195 1.97 5.85 -6.49
N GLU A 196 2.13 5.90 -5.17
CA GLU A 196 1.02 6.07 -4.23
C GLU A 196 0.29 7.40 -4.44
N VAL A 197 1.05 8.50 -4.54
CA VAL A 197 0.45 9.82 -4.79
C VAL A 197 -0.25 9.86 -6.15
N ASP A 198 0.37 9.28 -7.18
CA ASP A 198 -0.21 9.18 -8.53
C ASP A 198 -1.50 8.33 -8.52
N PHE A 199 -1.56 7.28 -7.68
CA PHE A 199 -2.74 6.43 -7.53
C PHE A 199 -3.93 7.20 -6.93
N PHE A 200 -3.70 7.98 -5.86
CA PHE A 200 -4.74 8.86 -5.30
C PHE A 200 -5.16 9.96 -6.30
N ALA A 201 -4.21 10.51 -7.06
CA ALA A 201 -4.52 11.51 -8.07
C ALA A 201 -5.41 10.95 -9.19
N ALA A 202 -5.13 9.73 -9.65
CA ALA A 202 -5.94 9.06 -10.67
C ALA A 202 -7.34 8.69 -10.16
N ALA A 203 -7.47 8.29 -8.89
CA ALA A 203 -8.75 8.04 -8.27
C ALA A 203 -9.60 9.31 -8.22
N ALA A 204 -9.00 10.45 -7.85
CA ALA A 204 -9.67 11.73 -7.76
C ALA A 204 -9.98 12.40 -9.12
N ALA A 205 -9.35 12.00 -10.22
CA ALA A 205 -9.56 12.59 -11.55
C ALA A 205 -10.77 12.02 -12.31
N ARG A 206 -11.48 11.06 -11.73
CA ARG A 206 -12.67 10.43 -12.31
C ARG A 206 -13.98 11.18 -12.01
N ASP A 207 -13.89 12.34 -11.36
CA ASP A 207 -15.00 13.26 -11.06
C ASP A 207 -15.46 14.04 -12.29
#